data_146fb4a32bccef2fb8e9186127aa112f
#
_entry.id   146fb4a32bccef2fb8e9186127aa112f
#
_cell.length_a   1.000
_cell.length_b   1.000
_cell.length_c   1.000
_cell.angle_alpha   90.00
_cell.angle_beta   90.00
_cell.angle_gamma   90.00
#
_symmetry.space_group_name_H-M   'P 1'
#
loop_
_entity.id
_entity.type
_entity.pdbx_description
1 polymer ?
#
loop_
_entity_poly.entity_id
_entity_poly.type
_entity_poly.pdbx_seq_one_letter_code
_entity_poly.pdbx_strand_id
1 'polypeptide(L)'
;MAWDETAKKVAIKAIGTVESSMRYDSINYNDPITVGIAQWYGPRAADIIKKMGAAHATEFAGVEQSLKGDLSSHGNNGWWENRWLTRAEGNSLLPLLRAGVKEQDAQLVADLEAYFQAARNVGIDPNTNTDSFIYWCVAYHQGPRYAIRVANNVGGNASLDAFHHATLNDGVLGKYPNRYNQAYQIIKTKDTSGVSSAGSPGAQHPGNGGSGGANNGGSNAGSLGSVWGDGSGLLHMSTSNGVVTAYPTGNSR
;
A
#
# COMPACT_ATOMS: atom_id res chain seq x y z
N MET A 1 -20.20 -0.19 10.75
CA MET A 1 -19.03 -0.65 11.52
C MET A 1 -18.30 0.60 11.96
N ALA A 2 -17.87 0.71 13.23
CA ALA A 2 -16.98 1.79 13.65
C ALA A 2 -15.53 1.46 13.24
N TRP A 3 -14.64 2.45 13.31
CA TRP A 3 -13.20 2.23 13.11
C TRP A 3 -12.61 1.54 14.35
N ASP A 4 -12.89 0.25 14.47
CA ASP A 4 -12.47 -0.65 15.53
C ASP A 4 -11.40 -1.64 15.04
N GLU A 5 -10.96 -2.55 15.90
CA GLU A 5 -9.94 -3.54 15.55
C GLU A 5 -10.37 -4.48 14.41
N THR A 6 -11.64 -4.75 14.25
CA THR A 6 -12.15 -5.53 13.12
C THR A 6 -12.03 -4.73 11.82
N ALA A 7 -12.44 -3.47 11.86
CA ALA A 7 -12.30 -2.56 10.70
C ALA A 7 -10.84 -2.39 10.27
N LYS A 8 -9.92 -2.24 11.22
CA LYS A 8 -8.47 -2.17 10.95
C LYS A 8 -7.96 -3.42 10.26
N LYS A 9 -8.36 -4.61 10.74
CA LYS A 9 -7.99 -5.89 10.08
C LYS A 9 -8.57 -6.01 8.67
N VAL A 10 -9.83 -5.62 8.46
CA VAL A 10 -10.45 -5.59 7.12
C VAL A 10 -9.68 -4.63 6.20
N ALA A 11 -9.26 -3.48 6.70
CA ALA A 11 -8.49 -2.51 5.93
C ALA A 11 -7.10 -3.03 5.56
N ILE A 12 -6.39 -3.65 6.51
CA ILE A 12 -5.10 -4.33 6.24
C ILE A 12 -5.28 -5.40 5.17
N LYS A 13 -6.31 -6.24 5.31
CA LYS A 13 -6.62 -7.30 4.33
C LYS A 13 -6.92 -6.72 2.96
N ALA A 14 -7.77 -5.70 2.86
CA ALA A 14 -8.16 -5.12 1.59
C ALA A 14 -6.95 -4.50 0.86
N ILE A 15 -6.18 -3.64 1.55
CA ILE A 15 -5.01 -2.98 0.95
C ILE A 15 -3.89 -3.99 0.69
N GLY A 16 -3.55 -4.83 1.66
CA GLY A 16 -2.51 -5.83 1.48
C GLY A 16 -2.78 -6.81 0.33
N THR A 17 -4.05 -7.19 0.13
CA THR A 17 -4.42 -8.07 -1.00
C THR A 17 -4.17 -7.39 -2.33
N VAL A 18 -4.59 -6.14 -2.49
CA VAL A 18 -4.50 -5.44 -3.79
C VAL A 18 -3.11 -4.88 -4.08
N GLU A 19 -2.27 -4.64 -3.06
CA GLU A 19 -0.91 -4.12 -3.25
C GLU A 19 0.12 -5.24 -3.41
N SER A 20 0.03 -6.30 -2.61
CA SER A 20 1.08 -7.32 -2.53
C SER A 20 0.57 -8.77 -2.51
N SER A 21 -0.75 -8.99 -2.66
CA SER A 21 -1.39 -10.30 -2.43
C SER A 21 -1.13 -10.82 -1.01
N MET A 22 -1.19 -9.93 -0.01
CA MET A 22 -0.89 -10.20 1.41
C MET A 22 0.55 -10.64 1.69
N ARG A 23 1.50 -10.27 0.84
CA ARG A 23 2.91 -10.64 1.02
C ARG A 23 3.66 -9.53 1.76
N TYR A 24 3.94 -9.77 3.03
CA TYR A 24 4.74 -8.87 3.87
C TYR A 24 6.19 -8.76 3.39
N ASP A 25 6.72 -9.79 2.74
CA ASP A 25 8.06 -9.83 2.16
C ASP A 25 8.11 -9.39 0.67
N SER A 26 7.08 -8.68 0.21
CA SER A 26 7.03 -8.19 -1.16
C SER A 26 8.06 -7.10 -1.40
N ILE A 27 8.79 -7.20 -2.50
CA ILE A 27 9.73 -6.19 -2.99
C ILE A 27 9.44 -5.96 -4.47
N ASN A 28 9.22 -4.70 -4.85
CA ASN A 28 9.09 -4.31 -6.24
C ASN A 28 10.44 -3.77 -6.75
N TYR A 29 11.01 -4.44 -7.74
CA TYR A 29 12.28 -4.04 -8.35
C TYR A 29 12.12 -3.17 -9.59
N ASN A 30 10.88 -2.88 -9.98
CA ASN A 30 10.58 -2.01 -11.13
C ASN A 30 10.37 -0.55 -10.71
N ASP A 31 10.47 -0.27 -9.42
CA ASP A 31 10.37 1.06 -8.82
C ASP A 31 11.59 1.32 -7.92
N PRO A 32 11.95 2.57 -7.64
CA PRO A 32 12.80 2.90 -6.51
C PRO A 32 12.29 2.20 -5.25
N ILE A 33 13.13 2.03 -4.26
CA ILE A 33 12.85 1.22 -3.07
C ILE A 33 11.36 1.13 -2.72
N THR A 34 10.76 -0.05 -2.98
CA THR A 34 9.34 -0.32 -2.74
C THR A 34 9.18 -1.68 -2.09
N VAL A 35 8.65 -1.72 -0.86
CA VAL A 35 8.65 -2.93 -0.03
C VAL A 35 7.36 -3.09 0.80
N GLY A 36 7.14 -4.33 1.24
CA GLY A 36 6.16 -4.69 2.25
C GLY A 36 4.74 -4.85 1.75
N ILE A 37 3.83 -5.12 2.70
CA ILE A 37 2.43 -5.46 2.43
C ILE A 37 1.68 -4.34 1.69
N ALA A 38 1.97 -3.08 2.01
CA ALA A 38 1.34 -1.92 1.39
C ALA A 38 2.17 -1.31 0.26
N GLN A 39 3.24 -1.96 -0.16
CA GLN A 39 4.15 -1.47 -1.20
C GLN A 39 4.60 -0.03 -0.93
N TRP A 40 5.06 0.23 0.33
CA TRP A 40 5.63 1.52 0.65
C TRP A 40 6.78 1.86 -0.26
N TYR A 41 6.77 3.08 -0.78
CA TYR A 41 7.69 3.59 -1.77
C TYR A 41 8.63 4.66 -1.18
N GLY A 42 9.86 4.72 -1.66
CA GLY A 42 10.79 5.80 -1.40
C GLY A 42 11.03 6.08 0.09
N PRO A 43 10.81 7.33 0.57
CA PRO A 43 11.01 7.69 1.98
C PRO A 43 10.20 6.82 2.95
N ARG A 44 8.99 6.43 2.58
CA ARG A 44 8.13 5.58 3.42
C ARG A 44 8.67 4.15 3.52
N ALA A 45 9.26 3.63 2.45
CA ALA A 45 9.95 2.34 2.47
C ALA A 45 11.15 2.37 3.41
N ALA A 46 11.96 3.44 3.33
CA ALA A 46 13.10 3.62 4.24
C ALA A 46 12.64 3.72 5.71
N ASP A 47 11.56 4.45 5.97
CA ASP A 47 11.01 4.59 7.33
C ASP A 47 10.55 3.26 7.91
N ILE A 48 9.76 2.48 7.17
CA ILE A 48 9.29 1.17 7.66
C ILE A 48 10.46 0.18 7.85
N ILE A 49 11.48 0.19 6.98
CA ILE A 49 12.67 -0.64 7.16
C ILE A 49 13.42 -0.24 8.45
N LYS A 50 13.57 1.05 8.74
CA LYS A 50 14.19 1.52 9.99
C LYS A 50 13.38 1.08 11.21
N LYS A 51 12.06 1.20 11.19
CA LYS A 51 11.16 0.76 12.27
C LYS A 51 11.28 -0.74 12.53
N MET A 52 11.24 -1.54 11.47
CA MET A 52 11.45 -2.99 11.59
C MET A 52 12.86 -3.30 12.10
N GLY A 53 13.89 -2.61 11.60
CA GLY A 53 15.27 -2.79 12.05
C GLY A 53 15.47 -2.49 13.53
N ALA A 54 14.77 -1.50 14.08
CA ALA A 54 14.80 -1.21 15.51
C ALA A 54 14.13 -2.30 16.36
N ALA A 55 13.07 -2.94 15.84
CA ALA A 55 12.35 -4.01 16.53
C ALA A 55 13.02 -5.40 16.37
N HIS A 56 13.72 -5.63 15.26
CA HIS A 56 14.27 -6.92 14.84
C HIS A 56 15.77 -6.79 14.52
N ALA A 57 16.57 -6.47 15.54
CA ALA A 57 18.00 -6.17 15.39
C ALA A 57 18.83 -7.34 14.79
N THR A 58 18.45 -8.60 15.07
CA THR A 58 19.11 -9.79 14.53
C THR A 58 18.93 -9.87 13.01
N GLU A 59 17.72 -9.74 12.52
CA GLU A 59 17.39 -9.77 11.09
C GLU A 59 17.98 -8.56 10.37
N PHE A 60 17.95 -7.39 11.03
CA PHE A 60 18.53 -6.16 10.50
C PHE A 60 20.07 -6.25 10.38
N ALA A 61 20.73 -6.99 11.27
CA ALA A 61 22.17 -7.23 11.15
C ALA A 61 22.55 -7.90 9.83
N GLY A 62 21.67 -8.78 9.31
CA GLY A 62 21.85 -9.49 8.03
C GLY A 62 21.58 -8.65 6.78
N VAL A 63 21.04 -7.43 6.91
CA VAL A 63 20.80 -6.53 5.77
C VAL A 63 22.13 -6.05 5.19
N GLU A 64 22.21 -5.95 3.85
CA GLU A 64 23.39 -5.49 3.14
C GLU A 64 23.92 -4.14 3.68
N GLN A 65 25.26 -4.05 3.81
CA GLN A 65 25.91 -2.91 4.42
C GLN A 65 25.70 -1.61 3.64
N SER A 66 25.60 -1.70 2.30
CA SER A 66 25.28 -0.54 1.45
C SER A 66 23.94 0.06 1.82
N LEU A 67 22.90 -0.77 1.95
CA LEU A 67 21.57 -0.30 2.33
C LEU A 67 21.53 0.21 3.77
N LYS A 68 22.21 -0.45 4.73
CA LYS A 68 22.33 0.07 6.10
C LYS A 68 23.04 1.43 6.17
N GLY A 69 24.08 1.60 5.34
CA GLY A 69 24.78 2.87 5.19
C GLY A 69 23.83 3.98 4.71
N ASP A 70 23.04 3.70 3.67
CA ASP A 70 22.06 4.64 3.14
C ASP A 70 20.97 4.97 4.19
N LEU A 71 20.43 3.95 4.88
CA LEU A 71 19.43 4.13 5.93
C LEU A 71 19.94 5.00 7.09
N SER A 72 21.24 4.94 7.40
CA SER A 72 21.85 5.77 8.46
C SER A 72 22.19 7.18 7.99
N SER A 73 22.56 7.34 6.73
CA SER A 73 23.09 8.60 6.18
C SER A 73 21.99 9.51 5.63
N HIS A 74 20.90 8.94 5.16
CA HIS A 74 19.79 9.68 4.57
C HIS A 74 18.58 9.70 5.48
N GLY A 75 18.09 10.91 5.77
CA GLY A 75 16.82 11.11 6.47
C GLY A 75 15.62 10.64 5.62
N ASN A 76 14.42 10.88 6.13
CA ASN A 76 13.18 10.60 5.41
C ASN A 76 12.90 11.73 4.40
N ASN A 77 13.54 11.69 3.24
CA ASN A 77 13.47 12.74 2.20
C ASN A 77 13.42 12.16 0.78
N GLY A 78 13.29 13.04 -0.22
CA GLY A 78 13.16 12.66 -1.63
C GLY A 78 14.36 11.95 -2.26
N TRP A 79 15.50 11.83 -1.57
CA TRP A 79 16.64 11.05 -2.06
C TRP A 79 16.24 9.60 -2.34
N TRP A 80 15.36 9.03 -1.50
CA TRP A 80 14.87 7.68 -1.61
C TRP A 80 14.01 7.42 -2.85
N GLU A 81 13.46 8.44 -3.46
CA GLU A 81 12.67 8.33 -4.70
C GLU A 81 13.52 8.00 -5.93
N ASN A 82 14.85 8.07 -5.79
CA ASN A 82 15.81 7.71 -6.82
C ASN A 82 16.70 6.53 -6.42
N ARG A 83 16.42 5.88 -5.28
CA ARG A 83 17.22 4.79 -4.74
C ARG A 83 16.60 3.43 -5.09
N TRP A 84 17.23 2.71 -6.00
CA TRP A 84 16.81 1.38 -6.43
C TRP A 84 17.50 0.31 -5.59
N LEU A 85 16.76 -0.76 -5.23
CA LEU A 85 17.35 -1.92 -4.59
C LEU A 85 18.03 -2.82 -5.61
N THR A 86 19.24 -3.25 -5.29
CA THR A 86 19.85 -4.39 -5.97
C THR A 86 19.18 -5.69 -5.54
N ARG A 87 19.36 -6.77 -6.33
CA ARG A 87 18.86 -8.09 -5.95
C ARG A 87 19.48 -8.59 -4.63
N ALA A 88 20.76 -8.31 -4.40
CA ALA A 88 21.43 -8.68 -3.15
C ALA A 88 20.81 -7.98 -1.94
N GLU A 89 20.61 -6.65 -2.04
CA GLU A 89 19.95 -5.88 -0.99
C GLU A 89 18.52 -6.36 -0.72
N GLY A 90 17.73 -6.56 -1.77
CA GLY A 90 16.39 -7.09 -1.61
C GLY A 90 16.36 -8.47 -0.96
N ASN A 91 17.22 -9.38 -1.38
CA ASN A 91 17.31 -10.71 -0.76
C ASN A 91 17.69 -10.63 0.71
N SER A 92 18.60 -9.72 1.08
CA SER A 92 19.00 -9.50 2.47
C SER A 92 17.89 -8.88 3.35
N LEU A 93 16.92 -8.20 2.75
CA LEU A 93 15.76 -7.63 3.45
C LEU A 93 14.68 -8.68 3.77
N LEU A 94 14.59 -9.79 3.04
CA LEU A 94 13.49 -10.75 3.19
C LEU A 94 13.31 -11.26 4.63
N PRO A 95 14.36 -11.62 5.39
CA PRO A 95 14.19 -12.05 6.78
C PRO A 95 13.57 -10.94 7.65
N LEU A 96 14.04 -9.70 7.49
CA LEU A 96 13.53 -8.54 8.22
C LEU A 96 12.07 -8.25 7.89
N LEU A 97 11.69 -8.28 6.61
CA LEU A 97 10.31 -8.06 6.17
C LEU A 97 9.36 -9.13 6.72
N ARG A 98 9.81 -10.40 6.81
CA ARG A 98 9.04 -11.49 7.39
C ARG A 98 8.89 -11.38 8.91
N ALA A 99 9.91 -10.91 9.59
CA ALA A 99 9.86 -10.68 11.03
C ALA A 99 8.97 -9.47 11.39
N GLY A 100 9.01 -8.41 10.58
CA GLY A 100 8.36 -7.12 10.82
C GLY A 100 6.87 -7.06 10.44
N VAL A 101 6.12 -8.15 10.50
CA VAL A 101 4.68 -8.18 10.19
C VAL A 101 3.90 -7.20 11.06
N LYS A 102 4.17 -7.18 12.36
CA LYS A 102 3.48 -6.33 13.34
C LYS A 102 3.74 -4.84 13.05
N GLU A 103 4.96 -4.49 12.74
CA GLU A 103 5.37 -3.12 12.42
C GLU A 103 4.72 -2.65 11.12
N GLN A 104 4.61 -3.54 10.13
CA GLN A 104 3.94 -3.25 8.87
C GLN A 104 2.43 -3.05 9.06
N ASP A 105 1.76 -3.91 9.83
CA ASP A 105 0.34 -3.75 10.13
C ASP A 105 0.08 -2.43 10.88
N ALA A 106 0.88 -2.14 11.90
CA ALA A 106 0.77 -0.89 12.67
C ALA A 106 1.01 0.35 11.79
N GLN A 107 2.01 0.29 10.90
CA GLN A 107 2.27 1.39 9.98
C GLN A 107 1.12 1.59 9.00
N LEU A 108 0.55 0.52 8.45
CA LEU A 108 -0.57 0.63 7.52
C LEU A 108 -1.79 1.24 8.21
N VAL A 109 -2.11 0.83 9.44
CA VAL A 109 -3.19 1.45 10.23
C VAL A 109 -2.92 2.93 10.47
N ALA A 110 -1.70 3.31 10.86
CA ALA A 110 -1.33 4.71 11.07
C ALA A 110 -1.46 5.54 9.77
N ASP A 111 -1.07 4.97 8.63
CA ASP A 111 -1.25 5.63 7.33
C ASP A 111 -2.73 5.88 7.02
N LEU A 112 -3.60 4.91 7.31
CA LEU A 112 -5.04 5.05 7.09
C LEU A 112 -5.68 6.07 8.04
N GLU A 113 -5.24 6.11 9.29
CA GLU A 113 -5.69 7.12 10.26
C GLU A 113 -5.23 8.52 9.84
N ALA A 114 -4.06 8.66 9.23
CA ALA A 114 -3.63 9.93 8.63
C ALA A 114 -4.54 10.40 7.47
N TYR A 115 -5.28 9.49 6.83
CA TYR A 115 -6.25 9.85 5.78
C TYR A 115 -7.61 10.34 6.32
N PHE A 116 -7.87 10.24 7.62
CA PHE A 116 -9.17 10.60 8.23
C PHE A 116 -9.61 12.03 7.88
N GLN A 117 -8.69 12.99 7.96
CA GLN A 117 -9.05 14.37 7.64
C GLN A 117 -9.38 14.54 6.15
N ALA A 118 -8.62 13.91 5.26
CA ALA A 118 -8.90 13.94 3.83
C ALA A 118 -10.23 13.27 3.48
N ALA A 119 -10.58 12.17 4.17
CA ALA A 119 -11.88 11.52 4.04
C ALA A 119 -13.03 12.41 4.48
N ARG A 120 -12.91 13.05 5.66
CA ARG A 120 -13.91 14.00 6.16
C ARG A 120 -14.10 15.20 5.23
N ASN A 121 -13.05 15.70 4.60
CA ASN A 121 -13.13 16.81 3.66
C ASN A 121 -13.98 16.48 2.41
N VAL A 122 -14.14 15.21 2.09
CA VAL A 122 -15.04 14.72 1.01
C VAL A 122 -16.33 14.10 1.56
N GLY A 123 -16.62 14.32 2.85
CA GLY A 123 -17.87 13.90 3.51
C GLY A 123 -17.90 12.45 3.99
N ILE A 124 -16.79 11.71 3.94
CA ILE A 124 -16.70 10.34 4.46
C ILE A 124 -16.29 10.40 5.93
N ASP A 125 -17.17 9.97 6.84
CA ASP A 125 -16.79 9.81 8.24
C ASP A 125 -16.27 8.37 8.49
N PRO A 126 -15.00 8.21 8.87
CA PRO A 126 -14.41 6.90 9.15
C PRO A 126 -15.13 6.08 10.22
N ASN A 127 -15.86 6.72 11.14
CA ASN A 127 -16.52 6.04 12.25
C ASN A 127 -17.96 5.63 11.94
N THR A 128 -18.67 6.36 11.08
CA THR A 128 -20.07 6.08 10.74
C THR A 128 -20.22 5.43 9.38
N ASN A 129 -19.30 5.68 8.46
CA ASN A 129 -19.27 5.10 7.12
C ASN A 129 -17.96 4.34 6.85
N THR A 130 -17.56 3.49 7.79
CA THR A 130 -16.26 2.81 7.82
C THR A 130 -16.00 1.95 6.58
N ASP A 131 -17.01 1.26 6.05
CA ASP A 131 -16.84 0.41 4.87
C ASP A 131 -16.49 1.22 3.63
N SER A 132 -17.21 2.31 3.43
CA SER A 132 -16.92 3.25 2.34
C SER A 132 -15.57 3.94 2.55
N PHE A 133 -15.22 4.24 3.81
CA PHE A 133 -13.92 4.79 4.16
C PHE A 133 -12.78 3.82 3.77
N ILE A 134 -12.85 2.54 4.18
CA ILE A 134 -11.84 1.55 3.83
C ILE A 134 -11.71 1.40 2.31
N TYR A 135 -12.83 1.34 1.61
CA TYR A 135 -12.83 1.23 0.16
C TYR A 135 -12.23 2.48 -0.51
N TRP A 136 -12.60 3.66 -0.03
CA TRP A 136 -12.03 4.92 -0.49
C TRP A 136 -10.52 4.97 -0.22
N CYS A 137 -10.03 4.45 0.91
CA CYS A 137 -8.60 4.36 1.21
C CYS A 137 -7.84 3.50 0.19
N VAL A 138 -8.43 2.41 -0.31
CA VAL A 138 -7.83 1.60 -1.39
C VAL A 138 -7.61 2.45 -2.65
N ALA A 139 -8.58 3.30 -2.99
CA ALA A 139 -8.46 4.23 -4.12
C ALA A 139 -7.49 5.38 -3.81
N TYR A 140 -7.53 5.92 -2.59
CA TYR A 140 -6.69 7.02 -2.14
C TYR A 140 -5.21 6.63 -2.08
N HIS A 141 -4.93 5.40 -1.65
CA HIS A 141 -3.57 4.84 -1.63
C HIS A 141 -2.97 4.73 -3.05
N GLN A 142 -3.80 4.40 -4.04
CA GLN A 142 -3.39 4.36 -5.45
C GLN A 142 -3.23 5.76 -6.06
N GLY A 143 -4.15 6.71 -5.72
CA GLY A 143 -4.10 8.05 -6.27
C GLY A 143 -5.11 8.99 -5.64
N PRO A 144 -4.67 9.87 -4.72
CA PRO A 144 -5.55 10.74 -3.93
C PRO A 144 -6.55 11.53 -4.78
N ARG A 145 -6.11 12.16 -5.87
CA ARG A 145 -6.99 12.98 -6.72
C ARG A 145 -8.17 12.19 -7.32
N TYR A 146 -7.95 10.92 -7.65
CA TYR A 146 -8.99 10.08 -8.26
C TYR A 146 -10.00 9.61 -7.21
N ALA A 147 -9.51 9.24 -6.03
CA ALA A 147 -10.37 8.89 -4.90
C ALA A 147 -11.26 10.08 -4.47
N ILE A 148 -10.68 11.28 -4.39
CA ILE A 148 -11.41 12.53 -4.11
C ILE A 148 -12.48 12.78 -5.19
N ARG A 149 -12.14 12.64 -6.46
CA ARG A 149 -13.08 12.79 -7.58
C ARG A 149 -14.27 11.83 -7.46
N VAL A 150 -14.00 10.55 -7.20
CA VAL A 150 -15.08 9.55 -7.03
C VAL A 150 -15.96 9.92 -5.83
N ALA A 151 -15.37 10.27 -4.68
CA ALA A 151 -16.13 10.68 -3.51
C ALA A 151 -17.02 11.91 -3.77
N ASN A 152 -16.52 12.92 -4.48
CA ASN A 152 -17.29 14.12 -4.85
C ASN A 152 -18.43 13.78 -5.81
N ASN A 153 -18.27 12.80 -6.68
CA ASN A 153 -19.30 12.39 -7.66
C ASN A 153 -20.45 11.63 -6.99
N VAL A 154 -20.19 10.82 -5.97
CA VAL A 154 -21.24 9.99 -5.33
C VAL A 154 -21.74 10.56 -4.02
N GLY A 155 -21.00 11.52 -3.44
CA GLY A 155 -21.24 12.07 -2.10
C GLY A 155 -20.62 11.18 -1.01
N GLY A 156 -20.03 11.82 0.01
CA GLY A 156 -19.27 11.14 1.07
C GLY A 156 -20.06 10.17 1.93
N ASN A 157 -21.40 10.34 2.03
CA ASN A 157 -22.31 9.44 2.74
C ASN A 157 -22.79 8.26 1.87
N ALA A 158 -22.28 8.11 0.65
CA ALA A 158 -22.66 7.02 -0.23
C ALA A 158 -22.30 5.65 0.36
N SER A 159 -23.09 4.64 0.01
CA SER A 159 -22.83 3.25 0.44
C SER A 159 -21.57 2.69 -0.23
N LEU A 160 -21.03 1.62 0.36
CA LEU A 160 -19.95 0.84 -0.24
C LEU A 160 -20.27 0.45 -1.70
N ASP A 161 -21.51 0.00 -1.97
CA ASP A 161 -21.94 -0.41 -3.31
C ASP A 161 -21.91 0.77 -4.31
N ALA A 162 -22.34 1.95 -3.86
CA ALA A 162 -22.30 3.17 -4.69
C ALA A 162 -20.87 3.62 -4.98
N PHE A 163 -19.98 3.60 -3.98
CA PHE A 163 -18.56 3.89 -4.18
C PHE A 163 -17.92 2.89 -5.14
N HIS A 164 -18.19 1.60 -4.97
CA HIS A 164 -17.67 0.55 -5.84
C HIS A 164 -18.10 0.78 -7.30
N HIS A 165 -19.41 0.97 -7.54
CA HIS A 165 -19.93 1.23 -8.86
C HIS A 165 -19.31 2.48 -9.51
N ALA A 166 -19.20 3.57 -8.77
CA ALA A 166 -18.58 4.80 -9.28
C ALA A 166 -17.09 4.64 -9.58
N THR A 167 -16.37 3.87 -8.75
CA THR A 167 -14.95 3.59 -8.98
C THR A 167 -14.73 2.77 -10.26
N LEU A 168 -15.56 1.76 -10.52
CA LEU A 168 -15.47 0.95 -11.75
C LEU A 168 -15.83 1.76 -13.01
N ASN A 169 -16.65 2.79 -12.88
CA ASN A 169 -17.01 3.70 -13.99
C ASN A 169 -16.06 4.90 -14.12
N ASP A 170 -15.09 5.05 -13.21
CA ASP A 170 -14.10 6.13 -13.33
C ASP A 170 -13.10 5.85 -14.45
N GLY A 171 -12.82 6.85 -15.27
CA GLY A 171 -11.98 6.70 -16.47
C GLY A 171 -10.52 6.29 -16.19
N VAL A 172 -10.06 6.40 -14.94
CA VAL A 172 -8.70 5.99 -14.51
C VAL A 172 -8.77 4.76 -13.61
N LEU A 173 -9.52 4.82 -12.50
CA LEU A 173 -9.60 3.71 -11.54
C LEU A 173 -10.30 2.49 -12.14
N GLY A 174 -11.31 2.69 -12.98
CA GLY A 174 -12.04 1.63 -13.67
C GLY A 174 -11.19 0.77 -14.63
N LYS A 175 -9.96 1.21 -14.94
CA LYS A 175 -9.00 0.39 -15.69
C LYS A 175 -8.44 -0.77 -14.87
N TYR A 176 -8.70 -0.80 -13.55
CA TYR A 176 -8.22 -1.81 -12.60
C TYR A 176 -9.37 -2.55 -11.91
N PRO A 177 -10.32 -3.13 -12.65
CA PRO A 177 -11.54 -3.68 -12.04
C PRO A 177 -11.24 -4.81 -11.05
N ASN A 178 -10.25 -5.65 -11.32
CA ASN A 178 -9.88 -6.75 -10.43
C ASN A 178 -9.45 -6.26 -9.05
N ARG A 179 -8.65 -5.18 -9.00
CA ARG A 179 -8.21 -4.53 -7.75
C ARG A 179 -9.42 -4.12 -6.90
N TYR A 180 -10.34 -3.39 -7.51
CA TYR A 180 -11.49 -2.83 -6.82
C TYR A 180 -12.56 -3.87 -6.48
N ASN A 181 -12.75 -4.88 -7.32
CA ASN A 181 -13.63 -6.01 -7.04
C ASN A 181 -13.12 -6.83 -5.84
N GLN A 182 -11.81 -7.11 -5.76
CA GLN A 182 -11.21 -7.81 -4.63
C GLN A 182 -11.38 -7.03 -3.32
N ALA A 183 -11.03 -5.74 -3.32
CA ALA A 183 -11.21 -4.89 -2.15
C ALA A 183 -12.67 -4.83 -1.70
N TYR A 184 -13.60 -4.65 -2.63
CA TYR A 184 -15.04 -4.63 -2.36
C TYR A 184 -15.51 -5.92 -1.69
N GLN A 185 -15.13 -7.10 -2.21
CA GLN A 185 -15.53 -8.38 -1.63
C GLN A 185 -14.99 -8.57 -0.21
N ILE A 186 -13.72 -8.25 0.03
CA ILE A 186 -13.10 -8.31 1.35
C ILE A 186 -13.86 -7.43 2.36
N ILE A 187 -14.16 -6.20 1.97
CA ILE A 187 -14.85 -5.24 2.84
C ILE A 187 -16.29 -5.68 3.09
N LYS A 188 -17.01 -6.12 2.05
CA LYS A 188 -18.40 -6.55 2.13
C LYS A 188 -18.58 -7.79 3.02
N THR A 189 -17.66 -8.73 2.95
CA THR A 189 -17.69 -9.97 3.76
C THR A 189 -16.99 -9.84 5.11
N LYS A 190 -16.35 -8.70 5.39
CA LYS A 190 -15.53 -8.48 6.60
C LYS A 190 -14.41 -9.53 6.73
N ASP A 191 -13.81 -9.91 5.61
CA ASP A 191 -12.75 -10.90 5.61
C ASP A 191 -11.48 -10.34 6.30
N THR A 192 -11.06 -11.00 7.37
CA THR A 192 -9.83 -10.71 8.12
C THR A 192 -8.85 -11.87 8.08
N SER A 193 -9.09 -12.86 7.24
CA SER A 193 -8.26 -14.06 7.16
C SER A 193 -6.81 -13.72 6.77
N GLY A 194 -5.85 -14.32 7.44
CA GLY A 194 -4.43 -14.09 7.18
C GLY A 194 -3.87 -12.75 7.73
N VAL A 195 -4.69 -11.93 8.40
CA VAL A 195 -4.21 -10.77 9.17
C VAL A 195 -3.90 -11.21 10.58
N SER A 196 -2.69 -10.92 11.05
CA SER A 196 -2.26 -11.30 12.40
C SER A 196 -3.13 -10.65 13.47
N SER A 197 -3.48 -11.40 14.52
CA SER A 197 -4.03 -10.79 15.72
C SER A 197 -2.88 -10.09 16.46
N ALA A 198 -3.01 -8.81 16.73
CA ALA A 198 -2.05 -8.09 17.57
C ALA A 198 -1.95 -8.84 18.93
N GLY A 199 -0.90 -9.62 19.13
CA GLY A 199 -0.68 -10.36 20.37
C GLY A 199 -0.31 -11.83 20.26
N SER A 200 -0.32 -12.47 19.07
CA SER A 200 0.15 -13.84 18.92
C SER A 200 1.59 -13.85 18.37
N PRO A 201 2.59 -14.31 19.13
CA PRO A 201 3.91 -14.60 18.58
C PRO A 201 3.79 -15.81 17.64
N GLY A 202 4.08 -15.60 16.36
CA GLY A 202 4.42 -16.70 15.45
C GLY A 202 3.26 -17.46 14.84
N ALA A 203 2.47 -16.86 13.98
CA ALA A 203 1.90 -17.61 12.87
C ALA A 203 2.96 -17.66 11.76
N GLN A 204 3.78 -18.69 11.77
CA GLN A 204 4.59 -19.04 10.61
C GLN A 204 3.63 -19.29 9.45
N HIS A 205 3.66 -18.43 8.43
CA HIS A 205 3.08 -18.77 7.14
C HIS A 205 3.75 -20.06 6.67
N PRO A 206 2.99 -21.11 6.31
CA PRO A 206 3.59 -22.31 5.75
C PRO A 206 4.35 -21.89 4.49
N GLY A 207 5.66 -22.00 4.56
CA GLY A 207 6.53 -21.83 3.42
C GLY A 207 6.11 -22.83 2.35
N ASN A 208 5.48 -22.37 1.30
CA ASN A 208 5.22 -23.17 0.12
C ASN A 208 6.56 -23.37 -0.60
N GLY A 209 7.23 -24.45 -0.26
CA GLY A 209 8.32 -25.03 -1.04
C GLY A 209 7.73 -25.52 -2.36
N GLY A 210 7.62 -24.66 -3.34
CA GLY A 210 7.19 -24.97 -4.69
C GLY A 210 8.39 -25.15 -5.59
N SER A 211 8.67 -26.41 -5.89
CA SER A 211 9.49 -26.84 -7.03
C SER A 211 8.98 -26.24 -8.33
N GLY A 212 9.93 -25.95 -9.24
CA GLY A 212 9.68 -25.34 -10.54
C GLY A 212 8.68 -26.12 -11.41
N GLY A 213 7.95 -25.34 -12.17
CA GLY A 213 7.09 -25.76 -13.26
C GLY A 213 6.83 -24.55 -14.14
N ALA A 214 7.56 -24.52 -15.25
CA ALA A 214 7.26 -23.58 -16.32
C ALA A 214 5.87 -23.86 -16.89
N ASN A 215 5.03 -22.84 -17.00
CA ASN A 215 3.99 -22.83 -18.01
C ASN A 215 3.73 -21.40 -18.50
N ASN A 216 4.00 -21.24 -19.78
CA ASN A 216 3.63 -20.14 -20.65
C ASN A 216 2.11 -19.99 -20.70
N GLY A 217 1.64 -18.77 -20.52
CA GLY A 217 0.26 -18.40 -20.79
C GLY A 217 0.10 -16.90 -20.64
N GLY A 218 0.27 -16.18 -21.74
CA GLY A 218 0.28 -14.74 -21.78
C GLY A 218 -1.06 -14.10 -21.39
N SER A 219 -0.97 -13.02 -20.67
CA SER A 219 -1.79 -11.83 -20.81
C SER A 219 -1.03 -10.67 -20.15
N ASN A 220 -0.51 -9.80 -21.00
CA ASN A 220 0.07 -8.52 -20.63
C ASN A 220 -1.03 -7.62 -20.01
N ALA A 221 -1.22 -7.71 -18.72
CA ALA A 221 -1.77 -6.62 -17.93
C ALA A 221 -0.57 -5.88 -17.34
N GLY A 222 -0.16 -4.78 -17.97
CA GLY A 222 0.90 -3.94 -17.47
C GLY A 222 0.58 -3.51 -16.05
N SER A 223 1.41 -3.92 -15.11
CA SER A 223 1.41 -3.42 -13.74
C SER A 223 1.74 -1.93 -13.83
N LEU A 224 0.72 -1.08 -13.69
CA LEU A 224 0.96 0.34 -13.44
C LEU A 224 1.41 0.46 -11.98
N GLY A 225 2.55 1.10 -11.80
CA GLY A 225 3.11 1.34 -10.51
C GLY A 225 2.29 2.30 -9.65
N SER A 226 2.70 2.42 -8.41
CA SER A 226 2.04 3.24 -7.39
C SER A 226 2.04 4.72 -7.77
N VAL A 227 0.95 5.42 -7.47
CA VAL A 227 0.87 6.88 -7.51
C VAL A 227 1.02 7.40 -6.09
N TRP A 228 1.90 8.38 -5.87
CA TRP A 228 2.12 8.96 -4.55
C TRP A 228 2.30 10.48 -4.64
N GLY A 229 2.03 11.16 -3.55
CA GLY A 229 2.30 12.60 -3.39
C GLY A 229 3.48 12.81 -2.44
N ASP A 230 4.36 13.74 -2.79
CA ASP A 230 5.57 14.06 -2.02
C ASP A 230 5.37 15.12 -0.92
N GLY A 231 4.13 15.52 -0.68
CA GLY A 231 3.80 16.59 0.26
C GLY A 231 4.01 18.00 -0.31
N SER A 232 4.62 18.16 -1.47
CA SER A 232 4.75 19.45 -2.19
C SER A 232 3.57 19.76 -3.10
N GLY A 233 2.58 18.85 -3.16
CA GLY A 233 1.46 18.92 -4.11
C GLY A 233 1.75 18.27 -5.46
N LEU A 234 2.94 17.71 -5.65
CA LEU A 234 3.29 16.92 -6.82
C LEU A 234 2.80 15.48 -6.66
N LEU A 235 2.25 14.93 -7.73
CA LEU A 235 1.88 13.52 -7.83
C LEU A 235 2.87 12.81 -8.73
N HIS A 236 3.42 11.74 -8.23
CA HIS A 236 4.29 10.85 -8.98
C HIS A 236 3.53 9.58 -9.35
N MET A 237 3.72 9.10 -10.56
CA MET A 237 3.15 7.85 -11.05
C MET A 237 4.28 6.99 -11.61
N SER A 238 4.45 5.80 -11.07
CA SER A 238 5.30 4.80 -11.66
C SER A 238 4.56 4.12 -12.82
N THR A 239 5.22 3.99 -13.95
CA THR A 239 4.71 3.27 -15.13
C THR A 239 5.75 2.26 -15.56
N SER A 240 5.38 1.28 -16.39
CA SER A 240 6.32 0.33 -16.99
C SER A 240 7.46 0.98 -17.79
N ASN A 241 7.34 2.28 -18.10
CA ASN A 241 8.31 3.07 -18.87
C ASN A 241 9.02 4.14 -18.04
N GLY A 242 8.92 4.12 -16.69
CA GLY A 242 9.54 5.08 -15.78
C GLY A 242 8.55 5.88 -14.95
N VAL A 243 9.08 6.83 -14.17
CA VAL A 243 8.26 7.70 -13.31
C VAL A 243 7.75 8.90 -14.11
N VAL A 244 6.46 9.12 -14.09
CA VAL A 244 5.83 10.33 -14.64
C VAL A 244 5.47 11.26 -13.48
N THR A 245 6.06 12.44 -13.46
CA THR A 245 5.69 13.50 -12.49
C THR A 245 4.58 14.36 -13.08
N ALA A 246 3.45 14.42 -12.42
CA ALA A 246 2.35 15.32 -12.79
C ALA A 246 2.39 16.57 -11.90
N TYR A 247 2.54 17.73 -12.53
CA TYR A 247 2.42 19.01 -11.84
C TYR A 247 0.94 19.35 -11.65
N PRO A 248 0.52 19.90 -10.49
CA PRO A 248 -0.80 20.48 -10.38
C PRO A 248 -0.88 21.60 -11.41
N THR A 249 -1.82 21.50 -12.34
CA THR A 249 -2.16 22.64 -13.21
C THR A 249 -2.69 23.73 -12.32
N GLY A 250 -1.88 24.77 -12.14
CA GLY A 250 -2.26 25.96 -11.39
C GLY A 250 -3.58 26.50 -11.93
N ASN A 251 -4.44 26.94 -11.02
CA ASN A 251 -5.61 27.74 -11.33
C ASN A 251 -5.19 28.90 -12.25
N SER A 252 -5.56 28.83 -13.50
CA SER A 252 -5.71 30.04 -14.30
C SER A 252 -6.90 30.80 -13.72
N ARG A 253 -6.62 31.99 -13.32
CA ARG A 253 -7.58 33.02 -12.85
C ARG A 253 -8.69 33.27 -13.87
#